data_315a8fbae4ffddc305cc1beed8dc1d5d
#
_entry.id   315a8fbae4ffddc305cc1beed8dc1d5d
#
_cell.length_a   1.000
_cell.length_b   1.000
_cell.length_c   1.000
_cell.angle_alpha   90.00
_cell.angle_beta   90.00
_cell.angle_gamma   90.00
#
_symmetry.space_group_name_H-M   'P 1'
#
loop_
_entity.id
_entity.type
_entity.pdbx_description
1 polymer ?
#
loop_
_entity_poly.entity_id
_entity_poly.type
_entity_poly.pdbx_seq_one_letter_code
_entity_poly.pdbx_strand_id
1 'polypeptide(L)'
;MTDNSNSKFPSEAEVVIVGVGGIVGSMLAYWLAELGQKNIVGLEKSTIIPSDIASTAHASDFVYNTTHDKLGCWTTAFSRKFYEDNGFFLKKGGLEICRVGDDERWEELKRKVASGKAFGTNVSLISAAEAVEKFPLLEENSMTVSYTHLTLPTMIR
;
A
#
# COMPACT_ATOMS: atom_id res chain seq x y z
N MET A 1 -3.29 32.55 -22.75
CA MET A 1 -2.58 32.86 -21.50
C MET A 1 -3.57 33.56 -20.60
N THR A 2 -4.22 32.83 -19.72
CA THR A 2 -5.11 33.39 -18.70
C THR A 2 -4.26 33.74 -17.49
N ASP A 3 -4.19 35.02 -17.21
CA ASP A 3 -3.49 35.57 -16.04
C ASP A 3 -4.15 35.05 -14.74
N ASN A 4 -3.48 34.17 -14.03
CA ASN A 4 -3.94 33.53 -12.82
C ASN A 4 -3.34 34.22 -11.56
N SER A 5 -3.06 35.53 -11.67
CA SER A 5 -2.35 36.32 -10.66
C SER A 5 -3.19 36.76 -9.46
N ASN A 6 -4.36 36.17 -9.18
CA ASN A 6 -5.24 36.65 -8.11
C ASN A 6 -5.83 35.55 -7.19
N SER A 7 -5.19 34.41 -7.03
CA SER A 7 -5.53 33.52 -5.93
C SER A 7 -4.86 34.03 -4.64
N LYS A 8 -5.49 34.97 -3.96
CA LYS A 8 -5.12 35.30 -2.59
C LYS A 8 -5.26 34.05 -1.74
N PHE A 9 -4.16 33.61 -1.14
CA PHE A 9 -4.26 32.62 -0.07
C PHE A 9 -5.27 33.11 0.97
N PRO A 10 -6.11 32.20 1.50
CA PRO A 10 -7.02 32.57 2.59
C PRO A 10 -6.21 33.11 3.76
N SER A 11 -6.70 34.18 4.40
CA SER A 11 -6.03 34.79 5.57
C SER A 11 -6.17 33.93 6.83
N GLU A 12 -7.13 33.04 6.85
CA GLU A 12 -7.45 32.17 7.98
C GLU A 12 -7.79 30.76 7.49
N ALA A 13 -7.36 29.77 8.24
CA ALA A 13 -7.74 28.36 8.06
C ALA A 13 -7.85 27.69 9.41
N GLU A 14 -8.79 26.73 9.54
CA GLU A 14 -8.91 25.90 10.74
C GLU A 14 -7.83 24.80 10.76
N VAL A 15 -7.47 24.30 9.58
CA VAL A 15 -6.42 23.30 9.40
C VAL A 15 -5.52 23.69 8.24
N VAL A 16 -4.22 23.63 8.47
CA VAL A 16 -3.21 23.75 7.41
C VAL A 16 -2.43 22.46 7.31
N ILE A 17 -2.44 21.84 6.13
CA ILE A 17 -1.71 20.61 5.84
C ILE A 17 -0.50 20.97 4.98
N VAL A 18 0.70 20.69 5.48
CA VAL A 18 1.95 20.89 4.74
C VAL A 18 2.37 19.58 4.10
N GLY A 19 2.58 19.59 2.78
CA GLY A 19 2.91 18.40 2.00
C GLY A 19 1.67 17.61 1.53
N VAL A 20 0.65 18.33 1.09
CA VAL A 20 -0.63 17.73 0.66
C VAL A 20 -0.50 16.90 -0.64
N GLY A 21 0.57 17.06 -1.39
CA GLY A 21 0.84 16.31 -2.62
C GLY A 21 1.35 14.88 -2.41
N GLY A 22 1.73 14.50 -1.18
CA GLY A 22 2.07 13.13 -0.81
C GLY A 22 0.89 12.38 -0.21
N ILE A 23 1.00 11.03 -0.12
CA ILE A 23 -0.11 10.15 0.34
C ILE A 23 -0.60 10.51 1.74
N VAL A 24 0.30 10.86 2.67
CA VAL A 24 -0.07 11.19 4.05
C VAL A 24 -0.90 12.48 4.09
N GLY A 25 -0.42 13.53 3.42
CA GLY A 25 -1.12 14.82 3.40
C GLY A 25 -2.45 14.77 2.66
N SER A 26 -2.49 14.09 1.51
CA SER A 26 -3.72 13.95 0.72
C SER A 26 -4.78 13.11 1.46
N MET A 27 -4.39 12.00 2.10
CA MET A 27 -5.31 11.18 2.88
C MET A 27 -5.79 11.87 4.14
N LEU A 28 -4.93 12.68 4.79
CA LEU A 28 -5.35 13.52 5.91
C LEU A 28 -6.41 14.54 5.48
N ALA A 29 -6.19 15.21 4.35
CA ALA A 29 -7.17 16.16 3.80
C ALA A 29 -8.50 15.46 3.49
N TYR A 30 -8.44 14.29 2.85
CA TYR A 30 -9.62 13.48 2.52
C TYR A 30 -10.41 13.13 3.78
N TRP A 31 -9.78 12.52 4.77
CA TRP A 31 -10.48 12.07 5.98
C TRP A 31 -10.99 13.21 6.84
N LEU A 32 -10.28 14.34 6.91
CA LEU A 32 -10.78 15.54 7.58
C LEU A 32 -12.05 16.06 6.89
N ALA A 33 -12.06 16.09 5.56
CA ALA A 33 -13.24 16.50 4.79
C ALA A 33 -14.41 15.54 5.00
N GLU A 34 -14.19 14.22 5.00
CA GLU A 34 -15.21 13.20 5.30
C GLU A 34 -15.78 13.37 6.72
N LEU A 35 -14.94 13.78 7.68
CA LEU A 35 -15.37 14.09 9.05
C LEU A 35 -16.08 15.45 9.19
N GLY A 36 -16.27 16.17 8.08
CA GLY A 36 -17.01 17.42 8.04
C GLY A 36 -16.19 18.69 8.21
N GLN A 37 -14.85 18.57 8.25
CA GLN A 37 -13.97 19.73 8.31
C GLN A 37 -13.99 20.47 6.96
N LYS A 38 -14.30 21.78 6.96
CA LYS A 38 -14.51 22.53 5.72
C LYS A 38 -13.41 23.53 5.40
N ASN A 39 -12.77 24.10 6.40
CA ASN A 39 -11.77 25.15 6.22
C ASN A 39 -10.35 24.56 6.30
N ILE A 40 -9.99 23.79 5.27
CA ILE A 40 -8.68 23.13 5.16
C ILE A 40 -7.87 23.80 4.05
N VAL A 41 -6.63 24.20 4.35
CA VAL A 41 -5.66 24.69 3.38
C VAL A 41 -4.53 23.68 3.24
N GLY A 42 -4.31 23.21 2.01
CA GLY A 42 -3.18 22.35 1.64
C GLY A 42 -2.03 23.18 1.06
N LEU A 43 -0.83 22.98 1.59
CA LEU A 43 0.40 23.55 1.07
C LEU A 43 1.27 22.45 0.47
N GLU A 44 1.77 22.67 -0.74
CA GLU A 44 2.68 21.78 -1.43
C GLU A 44 3.86 22.55 -2.00
N LYS A 45 5.06 21.97 -1.88
CA LYS A 45 6.29 22.55 -2.41
C LYS A 45 6.44 22.32 -3.90
N SER A 46 5.98 21.15 -4.39
CA SER A 46 5.99 20.83 -5.81
C SER A 46 5.01 21.72 -6.57
N THR A 47 5.31 21.97 -7.82
CA THR A 47 4.43 22.70 -8.76
C THR A 47 3.36 21.79 -9.37
N ILE A 48 3.44 20.49 -9.13
CA ILE A 48 2.48 19.48 -9.62
C ILE A 48 1.90 18.66 -8.47
N ILE A 49 0.67 18.19 -8.65
CA ILE A 49 -0.02 17.27 -7.73
C ILE A 49 -0.52 16.09 -8.57
N PRO A 50 -0.21 14.84 -8.21
CA PRO A 50 0.61 14.41 -7.04
C PRO A 50 2.05 14.94 -7.10
N SER A 51 2.64 15.14 -5.91
CA SER A 51 3.98 15.72 -5.80
C SER A 51 5.05 14.76 -6.32
N ASP A 52 5.82 15.19 -7.30
CA ASP A 52 6.93 14.43 -7.90
C ASP A 52 8.16 14.31 -6.98
N ILE A 53 8.25 15.18 -5.98
CA ILE A 53 9.34 15.18 -4.98
C ILE A 53 8.97 14.45 -3.68
N ALA A 54 7.72 14.04 -3.53
CA ALA A 54 7.28 13.28 -2.36
C ALA A 54 7.78 11.84 -2.41
N SER A 55 8.06 11.24 -1.25
CA SER A 55 8.40 9.81 -1.15
C SER A 55 7.34 8.90 -1.79
N THR A 56 6.09 9.32 -1.84
CA THR A 56 5.00 8.62 -2.50
C THR A 56 5.26 8.39 -3.98
N ALA A 57 5.83 9.36 -4.68
CA ALA A 57 6.14 9.24 -6.12
C ALA A 57 7.25 8.21 -6.41
N HIS A 58 8.00 7.82 -5.40
CA HIS A 58 9.09 6.86 -5.49
C HIS A 58 8.76 5.52 -4.81
N ALA A 59 7.51 5.35 -4.37
CA ALA A 59 7.05 4.08 -3.79
C ALA A 59 6.86 3.02 -4.88
N SER A 60 7.00 1.75 -4.50
CA SER A 60 6.78 0.62 -5.41
C SER A 60 5.30 0.31 -5.66
N ASP A 61 4.38 1.05 -5.06
CA ASP A 61 2.92 0.88 -5.13
C ASP A 61 2.46 -0.53 -4.71
N PHE A 62 3.24 -1.15 -3.84
CA PHE A 62 2.98 -2.49 -3.34
C PHE A 62 2.39 -2.45 -1.94
N VAL A 63 1.22 -3.07 -1.76
CA VAL A 63 0.54 -3.18 -0.47
C VAL A 63 0.66 -4.60 0.07
N TYR A 64 1.36 -4.78 1.19
CA TYR A 64 1.41 -6.06 1.88
C TYR A 64 0.06 -6.38 2.53
N ASN A 65 -0.32 -7.65 2.52
CA ASN A 65 -1.52 -8.10 3.22
C ASN A 65 -1.25 -8.57 4.65
N THR A 66 0.00 -8.91 4.95
CA THR A 66 0.37 -9.47 6.24
C THR A 66 1.54 -8.74 6.85
N THR A 67 1.39 -8.46 8.12
CA THR A 67 2.46 -8.05 9.03
C THR A 67 2.49 -9.02 10.21
N HIS A 68 3.50 -8.89 11.08
CA HIS A 68 3.61 -9.77 12.24
C HIS A 68 2.67 -9.40 13.40
N ASP A 69 1.97 -8.28 13.31
CA ASP A 69 1.13 -7.73 14.36
C ASP A 69 -0.29 -7.42 13.89
N LYS A 70 -1.20 -7.38 14.85
CA LYS A 70 -2.62 -7.13 14.60
C LYS A 70 -2.89 -5.74 14.04
N LEU A 71 -2.20 -4.72 14.53
CA LEU A 71 -2.41 -3.34 14.09
C LEU A 71 -2.00 -3.18 12.62
N GLY A 72 -0.83 -3.71 12.25
CA GLY A 72 -0.37 -3.70 10.87
C GLY A 72 -1.31 -4.44 9.91
N CYS A 73 -1.77 -5.63 10.29
CA CYS A 73 -2.76 -6.36 9.49
C CYS A 73 -4.08 -5.57 9.34
N TRP A 74 -4.54 -4.94 10.42
CA TRP A 74 -5.76 -4.13 10.39
C TRP A 74 -5.60 -2.87 9.52
N THR A 75 -4.52 -2.11 9.69
CA THR A 75 -4.27 -0.89 8.91
C THR A 75 -4.12 -1.20 7.42
N THR A 76 -3.43 -2.28 7.08
CA THR A 76 -3.29 -2.73 5.69
C THR A 76 -4.64 -3.14 5.10
N ALA A 77 -5.45 -3.90 5.84
CA ALA A 77 -6.78 -4.30 5.39
C ALA A 77 -7.71 -3.08 5.19
N PHE A 78 -7.65 -2.11 6.09
CA PHE A 78 -8.39 -0.85 5.99
C PHE A 78 -7.99 -0.05 4.74
N SER A 79 -6.68 0.17 4.55
CA SER A 79 -6.16 0.90 3.38
C SER A 79 -6.48 0.20 2.07
N ARG A 80 -6.34 -1.13 2.04
CA ARG A 80 -6.69 -1.94 0.86
C ARG A 80 -8.16 -1.78 0.50
N LYS A 81 -9.06 -1.88 1.50
CA LYS A 81 -10.49 -1.69 1.25
C LYS A 81 -10.78 -0.32 0.66
N PHE A 82 -10.16 0.73 1.18
CA PHE A 82 -10.27 2.07 0.62
C PHE A 82 -9.85 2.12 -0.86
N TYR A 83 -8.72 1.53 -1.21
CA TYR A 83 -8.26 1.48 -2.60
C TYR A 83 -9.17 0.65 -3.50
N GLU A 84 -9.68 -0.47 -3.00
CA GLU A 84 -10.64 -1.31 -3.73
C GLU A 84 -11.94 -0.57 -4.02
N ASP A 85 -12.51 0.07 -3.00
CA ASP A 85 -13.77 0.80 -3.11
C ASP A 85 -13.67 2.00 -4.08
N ASN A 86 -12.48 2.59 -4.21
CA ASN A 86 -12.24 3.72 -5.09
C ASN A 86 -11.64 3.34 -6.46
N GLY A 87 -11.49 2.06 -6.76
CA GLY A 87 -11.00 1.60 -8.06
C GLY A 87 -9.49 1.77 -8.29
N PHE A 88 -8.73 2.04 -7.23
CA PHE A 88 -7.28 2.23 -7.30
C PHE A 88 -6.48 0.94 -7.09
N PHE A 89 -7.15 -0.19 -6.92
CA PHE A 89 -6.52 -1.43 -6.51
C PHE A 89 -6.59 -2.51 -7.58
N LEU A 90 -5.43 -3.03 -8.00
CA LEU A 90 -5.35 -4.17 -8.91
C LEU A 90 -5.05 -5.45 -8.13
N LYS A 91 -5.98 -6.41 -8.15
CA LYS A 91 -5.84 -7.71 -7.47
C LYS A 91 -5.02 -8.67 -8.33
N LYS A 92 -3.70 -8.62 -8.26
CA LYS A 92 -2.80 -9.51 -9.03
C LYS A 92 -2.29 -10.71 -8.24
N GLY A 93 -2.39 -10.69 -6.93
CA GLY A 93 -1.79 -11.69 -6.06
C GLY A 93 -0.29 -11.40 -5.80
N GLY A 94 0.34 -12.04 -4.84
CA GLY A 94 1.76 -11.93 -4.51
C GLY A 94 2.35 -13.19 -3.94
N LEU A 95 3.60 -13.35 -4.25
CA LEU A 95 4.38 -14.46 -3.76
C LEU A 95 5.59 -13.91 -2.98
N GLU A 96 5.78 -14.41 -1.78
CA GLU A 96 7.06 -14.33 -1.10
C GLU A 96 7.69 -15.71 -1.14
N ILE A 97 8.92 -15.79 -1.62
CA ILE A 97 9.62 -17.05 -1.81
C ILE A 97 10.69 -17.26 -0.75
N CYS A 98 10.95 -18.52 -0.43
CA CYS A 98 12.05 -18.98 0.39
C CYS A 98 12.97 -19.87 -0.46
N ARG A 99 14.27 -19.59 -0.45
CA ARG A 99 15.25 -20.43 -1.15
C ARG A 99 15.51 -21.71 -0.38
N VAL A 100 15.96 -22.72 -1.09
CA VAL A 100 16.44 -23.95 -0.46
C VAL A 100 17.58 -23.64 0.49
N GLY A 101 17.49 -24.11 1.74
CA GLY A 101 18.49 -23.92 2.78
C GLY A 101 18.41 -22.60 3.55
N ASP A 102 17.42 -21.74 3.28
CA ASP A 102 17.17 -20.51 4.04
C ASP A 102 16.14 -20.77 5.15
N ASP A 103 16.58 -21.43 6.22
CA ASP A 103 15.70 -21.83 7.32
C ASP A 103 15.15 -20.62 8.09
N GLU A 104 15.89 -19.53 8.21
CA GLU A 104 15.45 -18.32 8.88
C GLU A 104 14.27 -17.68 8.13
N ARG A 105 14.40 -17.56 6.81
CA ARG A 105 13.32 -17.07 5.94
C ARG A 105 12.10 -17.97 5.98
N TRP A 106 12.32 -19.27 6.01
CA TRP A 106 11.23 -20.25 6.13
C TRP A 106 10.43 -20.08 7.42
N GLU A 107 11.11 -19.94 8.56
CA GLU A 107 10.45 -19.67 9.85
C GLU A 107 9.71 -18.32 9.85
N GLU A 108 10.28 -17.30 9.20
CA GLU A 108 9.59 -16.01 9.03
C GLU A 108 8.29 -16.15 8.23
N LEU A 109 8.30 -16.85 7.10
CA LEU A 109 7.11 -17.07 6.27
C LEU A 109 6.02 -17.84 7.03
N LYS A 110 6.39 -18.85 7.80
CA LYS A 110 5.44 -19.57 8.67
C LYS A 110 4.78 -18.64 9.69
N ARG A 111 5.57 -17.78 10.34
CA ARG A 111 5.04 -16.78 11.30
C ARG A 111 4.12 -15.79 10.62
N LYS A 112 4.47 -15.27 9.45
CA LYS A 112 3.62 -14.36 8.67
C LYS A 112 2.29 -15.00 8.31
N VAL A 113 2.30 -16.24 7.83
CA VAL A 113 1.06 -16.96 7.49
C VAL A 113 0.21 -17.21 8.73
N ALA A 114 0.83 -17.62 9.85
CA ALA A 114 0.11 -17.83 11.10
C ALA A 114 -0.55 -16.54 11.61
N SER A 115 0.19 -15.43 11.63
CA SER A 115 -0.32 -14.11 12.00
C SER A 115 -1.44 -13.65 11.05
N GLY A 116 -1.23 -13.78 9.74
CA GLY A 116 -2.23 -13.42 8.75
C GLY A 116 -3.55 -14.17 8.96
N LYS A 117 -3.49 -15.49 9.16
CA LYS A 117 -4.67 -16.30 9.45
C LYS A 117 -5.34 -15.90 10.76
N ALA A 118 -4.56 -15.66 11.81
CA ALA A 118 -5.07 -15.24 13.12
C ALA A 118 -5.78 -13.87 13.06
N PHE A 119 -5.38 -13.00 12.15
CA PHE A 119 -5.94 -11.66 11.99
C PHE A 119 -6.86 -11.52 10.76
N GLY A 120 -7.30 -12.64 10.21
CA GLY A 120 -8.32 -12.67 9.16
C GLY A 120 -7.82 -12.33 7.76
N THR A 121 -6.51 -12.38 7.53
CA THR A 121 -5.94 -12.18 6.20
C THR A 121 -5.93 -13.48 5.41
N ASN A 122 -6.34 -13.41 4.14
CA ASN A 122 -6.33 -14.58 3.26
C ASN A 122 -4.93 -14.86 2.72
N VAL A 123 -4.20 -15.70 3.42
CA VAL A 123 -2.82 -16.12 3.11
C VAL A 123 -2.67 -17.62 3.27
N SER A 124 -1.81 -18.24 2.48
CA SER A 124 -1.49 -19.66 2.57
C SER A 124 -0.04 -19.94 2.19
N LEU A 125 0.52 -20.98 2.77
CA LEU A 125 1.73 -21.60 2.24
C LEU A 125 1.34 -22.44 1.02
N ILE A 126 2.16 -22.37 -0.01
CA ILE A 126 2.02 -23.19 -1.22
C ILE A 126 3.36 -23.83 -1.56
N SER A 127 3.32 -24.94 -2.27
CA SER A 127 4.52 -25.64 -2.76
C SER A 127 5.27 -24.81 -3.81
N ALA A 128 6.52 -25.18 -4.07
CA ALA A 128 7.31 -24.59 -5.14
C ALA A 128 6.65 -24.79 -6.52
N ALA A 129 6.08 -25.98 -6.78
CA ALA A 129 5.34 -26.28 -8.01
C ALA A 129 4.12 -25.35 -8.20
N GLU A 130 3.31 -25.16 -7.15
CA GLU A 130 2.17 -24.22 -7.19
C GLU A 130 2.62 -22.77 -7.38
N ALA A 131 3.80 -22.39 -6.86
CA ALA A 131 4.36 -21.05 -7.06
C ALA A 131 4.77 -20.84 -8.53
N VAL A 132 5.40 -21.83 -9.16
CA VAL A 132 5.76 -21.82 -10.59
C VAL A 132 4.52 -21.76 -11.47
N GLU A 133 3.46 -22.51 -11.13
CA GLU A 133 2.18 -22.42 -11.86
C GLU A 133 1.62 -20.99 -11.84
N LYS A 134 1.72 -20.28 -10.71
CA LYS A 134 1.24 -18.90 -10.57
C LYS A 134 2.17 -17.88 -11.23
N PHE A 135 3.45 -18.15 -11.25
CA PHE A 135 4.47 -17.27 -11.82
C PHE A 135 5.57 -18.10 -12.51
N PRO A 136 5.39 -18.42 -13.81
CA PRO A 136 6.24 -19.35 -14.57
C PRO A 136 7.71 -18.93 -14.76
N LEU A 137 8.09 -17.71 -14.35
CA LEU A 137 9.49 -17.26 -14.37
C LEU A 137 10.30 -17.72 -13.15
N LEU A 138 9.64 -18.39 -12.18
CA LEU A 138 10.33 -18.96 -11.04
C LEU A 138 10.95 -20.32 -11.39
N GLU A 139 12.09 -20.60 -10.78
CA GLU A 139 12.77 -21.91 -10.89
C GLU A 139 12.39 -22.77 -9.68
N GLU A 140 11.67 -23.86 -9.93
CA GLU A 140 11.10 -24.73 -8.88
C GLU A 140 12.18 -25.27 -7.94
N ASN A 141 13.29 -25.76 -8.47
CA ASN A 141 14.37 -26.38 -7.70
C ASN A 141 15.16 -25.41 -6.83
N SER A 142 15.00 -24.11 -7.04
CA SER A 142 15.67 -23.06 -6.25
C SER A 142 14.88 -22.67 -4.99
N MET A 143 13.66 -23.17 -4.84
CA MET A 143 12.71 -22.81 -3.77
C MET A 143 12.36 -24.01 -2.91
N THR A 144 12.25 -23.77 -1.60
CA THR A 144 11.67 -24.76 -0.67
C THR A 144 10.15 -24.65 -0.64
N VAL A 145 9.65 -23.43 -0.48
CA VAL A 145 8.22 -23.10 -0.36
C VAL A 145 7.98 -21.64 -0.74
N SER A 146 6.77 -21.33 -1.10
CA SER A 146 6.31 -19.96 -1.25
C SER A 146 5.08 -19.73 -0.38
N TYR A 147 4.79 -18.48 -0.04
CA TYR A 147 3.47 -18.14 0.47
C TYR A 147 2.80 -17.13 -0.46
N THR A 148 1.50 -17.24 -0.59
CA THR A 148 0.72 -16.40 -1.47
C THR A 148 -0.27 -15.55 -0.69
N HIS A 149 -0.40 -14.31 -1.13
CA HIS A 149 -1.57 -13.49 -0.87
C HIS A 149 -2.53 -13.61 -2.04
N LEU A 150 -3.75 -13.98 -1.81
CA LEU A 150 -4.76 -14.05 -2.87
C LEU A 150 -5.22 -12.67 -3.39
N THR A 151 -4.65 -11.60 -2.85
CA THR A 151 -4.90 -10.24 -3.32
C THR A 151 -3.64 -9.43 -3.22
N LEU A 152 -3.04 -9.11 -4.32
CA LEU A 152 -1.97 -8.14 -4.40
C LEU A 152 -2.43 -6.85 -5.07
N PRO A 153 -1.75 -5.79 -4.69
CA PRO A 153 -1.94 -4.51 -5.33
C PRO A 153 -1.08 -4.36 -6.55
N THR A 154 -1.52 -3.56 -7.45
CA THR A 154 -0.63 -2.96 -8.42
C THR A 154 -1.13 -1.58 -8.75
N MET A 155 -0.19 -0.65 -8.69
CA MET A 155 -0.25 0.70 -9.22
C MET A 155 -1.56 1.47 -9.02
N ILE A 156 -1.47 2.46 -8.16
CA ILE A 156 -2.30 3.65 -8.22
C ILE A 156 -1.95 4.34 -9.55
N ARG A 157 -2.88 4.37 -10.46
CA ARG A 157 -2.78 5.19 -11.66
C ARG A 157 -3.32 6.57 -11.39
#